data_2239fc846dcd1a593bcebdfb358590f3
#
_entry.id   2239fc846dcd1a593bcebdfb358590f3
#
_cell.length_a   1.000
_cell.length_b   1.000
_cell.length_c   1.000
_cell.angle_alpha   90.00
_cell.angle_beta   90.00
_cell.angle_gamma   90.00
#
_symmetry.space_group_name_H-M   'P 1'
#
loop_
_entity.id
_entity.type
_entity.pdbx_description
1 polymer ?
#
loop_
_entity_poly.entity_id
_entity_poly.type
_entity_poly.pdbx_seq_one_letter_code
_entity_poly.pdbx_strand_id
1 'polypeptide(L)'
;MDWYCRHQGSLHPEGKKEKPFLGVIFDLIGKGVEVRLIHAKEPGQNFRDDFDRYPNLIQLLERVMCPRVHFKIIIIDMEICYVGSANLTGAGMGIKADTRRNFEAGILTDEPQILDAAIEEFDKVWRGSECQKCKRKDFCSDPIA
;
A
#
# COMPACT_ATOMS: atom_id res chain seq x y z
N MET A 1 -1.12 21.06 21.38
CA MET A 1 -0.36 21.64 20.26
C MET A 1 -1.06 21.16 18.98
N ASP A 2 -2.01 21.99 18.51
CA ASP A 2 -2.92 21.60 17.44
C ASP A 2 -2.24 21.81 16.08
N TRP A 3 -1.89 20.72 15.43
CA TRP A 3 -1.44 20.73 14.03
C TRP A 3 -2.65 20.82 13.12
N TYR A 4 -3.15 22.04 12.92
CA TYR A 4 -4.16 22.34 11.91
C TYR A 4 -3.46 22.66 10.59
N CYS A 5 -3.33 21.70 9.69
CA CYS A 5 -2.92 21.98 8.33
C CYS A 5 -4.18 22.39 7.53
N ARG A 6 -4.47 23.69 7.47
CA ARG A 6 -5.46 24.23 6.52
C ARG A 6 -4.82 24.23 5.13
N HIS A 7 -5.10 23.25 4.34
CA HIS A 7 -4.98 23.40 2.90
C HIS A 7 -6.30 23.94 2.35
N GLN A 8 -6.41 25.26 2.27
CA GLN A 8 -7.35 25.92 1.38
C GLN A 8 -6.68 25.92 0.00
N GLY A 9 -7.10 25.01 -0.84
CA GLY A 9 -6.71 24.95 -2.25
C GLY A 9 -6.96 23.54 -2.78
N SER A 10 -7.92 23.43 -3.68
CA SER A 10 -8.06 22.26 -4.54
C SER A 10 -6.77 22.12 -5.34
N LEU A 11 -5.90 21.18 -4.97
CA LEU A 11 -4.69 20.85 -5.72
C LEU A 11 -4.99 19.92 -6.92
N HIS A 12 -6.22 19.90 -7.39
CA HIS A 12 -6.56 19.24 -8.65
C HIS A 12 -6.47 20.27 -9.78
N PRO A 13 -5.42 20.24 -10.61
CA PRO A 13 -5.47 20.97 -11.87
C PRO A 13 -6.63 20.41 -12.68
N GLU A 14 -7.59 21.26 -12.99
CA GLU A 14 -8.75 20.93 -13.83
C GLU A 14 -8.27 20.19 -15.09
N GLY A 15 -8.76 18.95 -15.31
CA GLY A 15 -8.59 18.22 -16.54
C GLY A 15 -7.60 17.06 -16.58
N LYS A 16 -6.82 16.73 -15.53
CA LYS A 16 -6.05 15.49 -15.51
C LYS A 16 -6.90 14.34 -14.99
N LYS A 17 -7.16 13.33 -15.82
CA LYS A 17 -7.71 12.06 -15.38
C LYS A 17 -6.82 11.50 -14.28
N GLU A 18 -7.40 11.20 -13.11
CA GLU A 18 -6.71 10.57 -12.01
C GLU A 18 -6.11 9.23 -12.49
N LYS A 19 -4.81 9.04 -12.25
CA LYS A 19 -4.14 7.81 -12.59
C LYS A 19 -4.41 6.79 -11.49
N PRO A 20 -4.84 5.55 -11.80
CA PRO A 20 -5.05 4.54 -10.78
C PRO A 20 -3.71 4.20 -10.09
N PHE A 21 -3.78 3.72 -8.85
CA PHE A 21 -2.61 3.36 -8.05
C PHE A 21 -1.66 2.42 -8.79
N LEU A 22 -2.19 1.39 -9.45
CA LEU A 22 -1.37 0.45 -10.26
C LEU A 22 -0.68 1.14 -11.45
N GLY A 23 -1.28 2.18 -12.00
CA GLY A 23 -0.62 2.98 -13.03
C GLY A 23 0.58 3.77 -12.51
N VAL A 24 0.51 4.24 -11.25
CA VAL A 24 1.67 4.86 -10.59
C VAL A 24 2.78 3.84 -10.37
N ILE A 25 2.43 2.64 -9.85
CA ILE A 25 3.37 1.52 -9.68
C ILE A 25 4.03 1.14 -11.01
N PHE A 26 3.24 1.04 -12.07
CA PHE A 26 3.75 0.74 -13.41
C PHE A 26 4.79 1.76 -13.88
N ASP A 27 4.56 3.06 -13.66
CA ASP A 27 5.52 4.10 -14.03
C ASP A 27 6.81 4.04 -13.19
N LEU A 28 6.70 3.74 -11.90
CA LEU A 28 7.85 3.58 -11.01
C LEU A 28 8.72 2.40 -11.46
N ILE A 29 8.12 1.26 -11.72
CA ILE A 29 8.81 0.07 -12.23
C ILE A 29 9.46 0.37 -13.60
N GLY A 30 8.78 1.11 -14.48
CA GLY A 30 9.33 1.55 -15.76
C GLY A 30 10.53 2.49 -15.65
N LYS A 31 10.72 3.11 -14.48
CA LYS A 31 11.91 3.92 -14.13
C LYS A 31 13.00 3.12 -13.40
N GLY A 32 12.83 1.82 -13.25
CA GLY A 32 13.79 0.94 -12.57
C GLY A 32 13.61 0.85 -11.05
N VAL A 33 12.47 1.33 -10.50
CA VAL A 33 12.16 1.18 -9.07
C VAL A 33 11.68 -0.25 -8.80
N GLU A 34 12.30 -0.93 -7.85
CA GLU A 34 11.82 -2.21 -7.34
C GLU A 34 10.63 -1.97 -6.41
N VAL A 35 9.52 -2.64 -6.67
CA VAL A 35 8.30 -2.48 -5.87
C VAL A 35 7.84 -3.82 -5.33
N ARG A 36 7.61 -3.88 -4.02
CA ARG A 36 7.08 -5.03 -3.29
C ARG A 36 5.74 -4.69 -2.66
N LEU A 37 4.76 -5.55 -2.87
CA LEU A 37 3.39 -5.33 -2.39
C LEU A 37 2.94 -6.51 -1.52
N ILE A 38 2.50 -6.21 -0.30
CA ILE A 38 1.80 -7.16 0.56
C ILE A 38 0.33 -6.78 0.64
N HIS A 39 -0.57 -7.74 0.46
CA HIS A 39 -2.00 -7.51 0.59
C HIS A 39 -2.71 -8.63 1.36
N ALA A 40 -3.84 -8.28 2.02
CA ALA A 40 -4.50 -9.20 2.97
C ALA A 40 -5.41 -10.23 2.30
N LYS A 41 -5.93 -9.92 1.12
CA LYS A 41 -6.91 -10.76 0.41
C LYS A 41 -6.86 -10.49 -1.09
N GLU A 42 -7.49 -11.36 -1.87
CA GLU A 42 -7.68 -11.13 -3.29
C GLU A 42 -8.31 -9.74 -3.54
N PRO A 43 -7.71 -8.96 -4.41
CA PRO A 43 -8.19 -7.62 -4.71
C PRO A 43 -9.58 -7.65 -5.35
N GLY A 44 -10.35 -6.59 -5.11
CA GLY A 44 -11.66 -6.40 -5.73
C GLY A 44 -11.58 -6.17 -7.24
N GLN A 45 -12.76 -6.16 -7.90
CA GLN A 45 -12.88 -6.07 -9.36
C GLN A 45 -12.10 -4.85 -9.93
N ASN A 46 -12.23 -3.67 -9.32
CA ASN A 46 -11.54 -2.46 -9.81
C ASN A 46 -10.02 -2.61 -9.85
N PHE A 47 -9.43 -3.31 -8.87
CA PHE A 47 -8.00 -3.58 -8.88
C PHE A 47 -7.63 -4.56 -10.00
N ARG A 48 -8.43 -5.59 -10.22
CA ARG A 48 -8.21 -6.54 -11.32
C ARG A 48 -8.30 -5.85 -12.68
N ASP A 49 -9.33 -5.02 -12.88
CA ASP A 49 -9.51 -4.26 -14.12
C ASP A 49 -8.33 -3.32 -14.38
N ASP A 50 -7.79 -2.69 -13.32
CA ASP A 50 -6.59 -1.87 -13.44
C ASP A 50 -5.33 -2.72 -13.70
N PHE A 51 -5.25 -3.92 -13.10
CA PHE A 51 -4.14 -4.83 -13.33
C PHE A 51 -4.10 -5.33 -14.78
N ASP A 52 -5.26 -5.62 -15.36
CA ASP A 52 -5.41 -6.03 -16.76
C ASP A 52 -4.98 -4.93 -17.75
N ARG A 53 -5.09 -3.66 -17.34
CA ARG A 53 -4.57 -2.51 -18.14
C ARG A 53 -3.05 -2.43 -18.18
N TYR A 54 -2.37 -3.07 -17.22
CA TYR A 54 -0.92 -3.06 -17.09
C TYR A 54 -0.36 -4.48 -17.01
N PRO A 55 -0.47 -5.30 -18.08
CA PRO A 55 -0.17 -6.74 -18.03
C PRO A 55 1.27 -7.05 -17.61
N ASN A 56 2.22 -6.15 -17.86
CA ASN A 56 3.61 -6.33 -17.45
C ASN A 56 3.79 -6.34 -15.92
N LEU A 57 2.82 -5.80 -15.15
CA LEU A 57 2.87 -5.86 -13.68
C LEU A 57 2.80 -7.30 -13.15
N ILE A 58 2.21 -8.24 -13.90
CA ILE A 58 2.18 -9.66 -13.52
C ILE A 58 3.60 -10.22 -13.33
N GLN A 59 4.53 -9.77 -14.16
CA GLN A 59 5.93 -10.24 -14.15
C GLN A 59 6.87 -9.35 -13.31
N LEU A 60 6.55 -8.06 -13.18
CA LEU A 60 7.47 -7.07 -12.64
C LEU A 60 7.14 -6.64 -11.21
N LEU A 61 5.89 -6.80 -10.77
CA LEU A 61 5.48 -6.46 -9.42
C LEU A 61 5.58 -7.68 -8.51
N GLU A 62 6.52 -7.66 -7.59
CA GLU A 62 6.60 -8.69 -6.56
C GLU A 62 5.45 -8.57 -5.57
N ARG A 63 4.71 -9.66 -5.35
CA ARG A 63 3.52 -9.67 -4.49
C ARG A 63 3.49 -10.85 -3.54
N VAL A 64 3.06 -10.58 -2.31
CA VAL A 64 2.75 -11.60 -1.30
C VAL A 64 1.34 -11.38 -0.78
N MET A 65 0.55 -12.44 -0.71
CA MET A 65 -0.75 -12.39 -0.06
C MET A 65 -0.69 -13.04 1.32
N CYS A 66 -1.06 -12.29 2.35
CA CYS A 66 -1.15 -12.82 3.71
C CYS A 66 -2.46 -12.36 4.39
N PRO A 67 -3.42 -13.26 4.66
CA PRO A 67 -4.73 -12.91 5.23
C PRO A 67 -4.66 -12.39 6.68
N ARG A 68 -3.49 -12.36 7.28
CA ARG A 68 -3.25 -11.79 8.62
C ARG A 68 -2.81 -10.33 8.56
N VAL A 69 -2.44 -9.81 7.40
CA VAL A 69 -1.96 -8.43 7.27
C VAL A 69 -3.09 -7.44 7.48
N HIS A 70 -2.84 -6.48 8.36
CA HIS A 70 -3.75 -5.35 8.57
C HIS A 70 -3.01 -4.01 8.72
N PHE A 71 -1.70 -4.00 8.69
CA PHE A 71 -0.92 -2.76 8.69
C PHE A 71 -1.09 -1.98 7.37
N LYS A 72 -0.88 -0.67 7.42
CA LYS A 72 -0.82 0.23 6.28
C LYS A 72 0.51 0.96 6.38
N ILE A 73 1.50 0.37 5.72
CA ILE A 73 2.90 0.80 5.75
C ILE A 73 3.33 1.05 4.31
N ILE A 74 4.04 2.14 4.08
CA ILE A 74 4.79 2.38 2.85
C ILE A 74 6.22 2.67 3.28
N ILE A 75 7.19 1.96 2.73
CA ILE A 75 8.62 2.15 2.98
C ILE A 75 9.25 2.56 1.66
N ILE A 76 10.06 3.62 1.68
CA ILE A 76 10.73 4.16 0.51
C ILE A 76 12.23 4.15 0.79
N ASP A 77 12.98 3.42 -0.02
CA ASP A 77 14.44 3.31 -0.04
C ASP A 77 15.09 2.98 1.31
N MET A 78 14.32 2.39 2.25
CA MET A 78 14.73 2.13 3.62
C MET A 78 15.14 3.41 4.40
N GLU A 79 14.69 4.57 3.96
CA GLU A 79 15.04 5.87 4.52
C GLU A 79 13.85 6.59 5.14
N ILE A 80 12.65 6.36 4.60
CA ILE A 80 11.41 7.00 5.07
C ILE A 80 10.25 6.02 5.05
N CYS A 81 9.36 6.10 6.04
CA CYS A 81 8.14 5.31 6.05
C CYS A 81 6.89 6.11 6.39
N TYR A 82 5.78 5.70 5.79
CA TYR A 82 4.44 6.04 6.26
C TYR A 82 3.88 4.88 7.05
N VAL A 83 3.33 5.18 8.21
CA VAL A 83 2.55 4.24 9.03
C VAL A 83 1.24 4.89 9.42
N GLY A 84 0.11 4.24 9.15
CA GLY A 84 -1.17 4.85 9.45
C GLY A 84 -2.38 3.92 9.32
N SER A 85 -3.56 4.52 9.30
CA SER A 85 -4.84 3.81 9.15
C SER A 85 -5.34 3.74 7.71
N ALA A 86 -4.85 4.63 6.82
CA ALA A 86 -5.32 4.77 5.45
C ALA A 86 -4.99 3.55 4.59
N ASN A 87 -6.01 2.87 4.08
CA ASN A 87 -5.82 1.89 3.02
C ASN A 87 -5.53 2.59 1.68
N LEU A 88 -4.80 1.92 0.78
CA LEU A 88 -4.57 2.38 -0.60
C LEU A 88 -5.86 2.24 -1.45
N THR A 89 -6.90 2.91 -1.03
CA THR A 89 -8.22 2.94 -1.68
C THR A 89 -8.65 4.40 -1.89
N GLY A 90 -9.55 4.64 -2.84
CA GLY A 90 -10.06 5.98 -3.08
C GLY A 90 -10.71 6.64 -1.86
N ALA A 91 -11.25 5.87 -0.91
CA ALA A 91 -11.80 6.39 0.35
C ALA A 91 -10.68 6.76 1.34
N GLY A 92 -9.68 5.88 1.52
CA GLY A 92 -8.55 6.10 2.44
C GLY A 92 -7.57 7.15 1.92
N MET A 93 -7.37 7.23 0.60
CA MET A 93 -6.46 8.19 -0.03
C MET A 93 -7.10 9.57 -0.32
N GLY A 94 -8.33 9.80 0.14
CA GLY A 94 -8.99 11.10 -0.01
C GLY A 94 -9.45 11.45 -1.43
N ILE A 95 -9.49 10.49 -2.36
CA ILE A 95 -9.91 10.70 -3.76
C ILE A 95 -11.44 10.84 -3.88
N LYS A 96 -12.19 10.25 -2.94
CA LYS A 96 -13.65 10.39 -2.91
C LYS A 96 -14.08 11.76 -2.40
N ALA A 97 -15.31 12.17 -2.76
CA ALA A 97 -15.91 13.39 -2.25
C ALA A 97 -15.90 13.45 -0.72
N ASP A 98 -15.79 14.64 -0.14
CA ASP A 98 -15.61 14.89 1.30
C ASP A 98 -16.60 14.12 2.20
N THR A 99 -17.84 14.00 1.76
CA THR A 99 -18.89 13.27 2.47
C THR A 99 -18.76 11.74 2.44
N ARG A 100 -17.81 11.20 1.67
CA ARG A 100 -17.57 9.76 1.47
C ARG A 100 -16.14 9.33 1.75
N ARG A 101 -15.31 10.21 2.30
CA ARG A 101 -13.95 9.88 2.75
C ARG A 101 -13.99 9.24 4.13
N ASN A 102 -13.02 8.38 4.41
CA ASN A 102 -12.76 7.96 5.77
C ASN A 102 -12.02 9.06 6.53
N PHE A 103 -12.17 9.09 7.84
CA PHE A 103 -11.24 9.80 8.71
C PHE A 103 -10.03 8.90 8.95
N GLU A 104 -8.87 9.35 8.50
CA GLU A 104 -7.63 8.58 8.57
C GLU A 104 -6.56 9.39 9.31
N ALA A 105 -5.66 8.68 9.97
CA ALA A 105 -4.51 9.27 10.63
C ALA A 105 -3.25 8.46 10.34
N GLY A 106 -2.11 9.12 10.27
CA GLY A 106 -0.83 8.46 10.04
C GLY A 106 0.32 9.44 10.18
N ILE A 107 1.52 8.88 10.19
CA ILE A 107 2.77 9.64 10.22
C ILE A 107 3.62 9.26 9.00
N LEU A 108 4.31 10.25 8.46
CA LEU A 108 5.41 10.07 7.53
C LEU A 108 6.68 10.48 8.29
N THR A 109 7.65 9.59 8.39
CA THR A 109 8.82 9.80 9.26
C THR A 109 10.05 9.07 8.74
N ASP A 110 11.21 9.62 9.06
CA ASP A 110 12.56 9.04 8.92
C ASP A 110 13.16 8.64 10.29
N GLU A 111 12.35 8.71 11.37
CA GLU A 111 12.80 8.32 12.70
C GLU A 111 13.27 6.86 12.71
N PRO A 112 14.56 6.56 13.03
CA PRO A 112 15.12 5.23 12.85
C PRO A 112 14.37 4.14 13.59
N GLN A 113 13.91 4.38 14.81
CA GLN A 113 13.21 3.36 15.61
C GLN A 113 11.87 2.97 14.98
N ILE A 114 11.15 3.92 14.39
CA ILE A 114 9.87 3.66 13.73
C ILE A 114 10.11 2.98 12.38
N LEU A 115 11.11 3.44 11.64
CA LEU A 115 11.48 2.87 10.35
C LEU A 115 11.92 1.42 10.49
N ASP A 116 12.82 1.11 11.43
CA ASP A 116 13.28 -0.25 11.70
C ASP A 116 12.13 -1.17 12.08
N ALA A 117 11.22 -0.72 12.95
CA ALA A 117 10.04 -1.48 13.33
C ALA A 117 9.10 -1.75 12.14
N ALA A 118 8.92 -0.77 11.24
CA ALA A 118 8.10 -0.91 10.05
C ALA A 118 8.72 -1.92 9.06
N ILE A 119 10.04 -1.86 8.86
CA ILE A 119 10.80 -2.79 8.03
C ILE A 119 10.71 -4.21 8.60
N GLU A 120 10.90 -4.36 9.92
CA GLU A 120 10.82 -5.67 10.57
C GLU A 120 9.44 -6.32 10.40
N GLU A 121 8.36 -5.56 10.58
CA GLU A 121 6.99 -6.09 10.40
C GLU A 121 6.70 -6.44 8.92
N PHE A 122 7.19 -5.65 7.98
CA PHE A 122 7.09 -5.97 6.55
C PHE A 122 7.85 -7.26 6.23
N ASP A 123 9.10 -7.38 6.67
CA ASP A 123 9.96 -8.52 6.41
C ASP A 123 9.46 -9.82 7.02
N LYS A 124 8.85 -9.79 8.21
CA LYS A 124 8.22 -10.98 8.83
C LYS A 124 7.18 -11.60 7.90
N VAL A 125 6.37 -10.77 7.27
CA VAL A 125 5.35 -11.24 6.33
C VAL A 125 5.97 -11.63 5.00
N TRP A 126 6.86 -10.80 4.47
CA TRP A 126 7.50 -11.02 3.18
C TRP A 126 8.27 -12.34 3.12
N ARG A 127 8.99 -12.66 4.18
CA ARG A 127 9.79 -13.89 4.29
C ARG A 127 8.99 -15.08 4.82
N GLY A 128 7.72 -14.90 5.17
CA GLY A 128 6.89 -15.97 5.69
C GLY A 128 7.33 -16.51 7.05
N SER A 129 8.02 -15.72 7.88
CA SER A 129 8.61 -16.16 9.15
C SER A 129 7.62 -16.84 10.11
N GLU A 130 6.34 -16.49 10.02
CA GLU A 130 5.27 -17.03 10.82
C GLU A 130 4.41 -18.10 10.11
N CYS A 131 4.74 -18.45 8.85
CA CYS A 131 3.89 -19.33 8.04
C CYS A 131 3.80 -20.75 8.60
N GLN A 132 4.88 -21.31 9.12
CA GLN A 132 4.88 -22.67 9.67
C GLN A 132 3.89 -22.85 10.82
N LYS A 133 3.74 -21.84 11.69
CA LYS A 133 2.85 -21.84 12.86
C LYS A 133 1.48 -21.22 12.58
N CYS A 134 1.25 -20.79 11.33
CA CYS A 134 0.04 -20.05 10.97
C CYS A 134 -1.20 -20.94 10.99
N LYS A 135 -2.23 -20.53 11.77
CA LYS A 135 -3.53 -21.20 11.85
C LYS A 135 -4.53 -20.74 10.78
N ARG A 136 -4.10 -19.94 9.80
CA ARG A 136 -4.93 -19.43 8.72
C ARG A 136 -4.47 -19.91 7.34
N LYS A 137 -3.79 -21.03 7.27
CA LYS A 137 -3.32 -21.62 6.01
C LYS A 137 -4.45 -21.88 5.01
N ASP A 138 -5.62 -22.31 5.53
CA ASP A 138 -6.81 -22.60 4.70
C ASP A 138 -7.36 -21.37 3.96
N PHE A 139 -7.00 -20.16 4.42
CA PHE A 139 -7.40 -18.88 3.82
C PHE A 139 -6.27 -18.20 3.05
N CYS A 140 -5.12 -18.86 2.95
CA CYS A 140 -3.93 -18.33 2.31
C CYS A 140 -3.74 -19.03 0.96
N SER A 141 -3.81 -18.27 -0.13
CA SER A 141 -3.60 -18.81 -1.48
C SER A 141 -2.13 -19.06 -1.80
N ASP A 142 -1.23 -18.50 -0.99
CA ASP A 142 0.22 -18.57 -1.22
C ASP A 142 0.98 -18.74 0.11
N PRO A 143 0.81 -19.90 0.78
CA PRO A 143 1.54 -20.18 1.99
C PRO A 143 3.03 -20.41 1.67
N ILE A 144 3.89 -19.54 2.18
CA ILE A 144 5.33 -19.75 2.14
C ILE A 144 5.63 -20.93 3.09
N ALA A 145 6.13 -22.01 2.53
CA ALA A 145 6.36 -23.27 3.24
C ALA A 145 7.65 -23.22 4.08
#